data_dcdfd502367860ae8552b0c9a60f21d9
#
_entry.id   dcdfd502367860ae8552b0c9a60f21d9
#
_cell.length_a   1.000
_cell.length_b   1.000
_cell.length_c   1.000
_cell.angle_alpha   90.00
_cell.angle_beta   90.00
_cell.angle_gamma   90.00
#
_symmetry.space_group_name_H-M   'P 1'
#
loop_
_entity.id
_entity.type
_entity.pdbx_description
1 polymer ?
#
loop_
_entity_poly.entity_id
_entity_poly.type
_entity_poly.pdbx_seq_one_letter_code
_entity_poly.pdbx_strand_id
1 'polypeptide(L)'
;MRTVDETQYFEVFLAAARTGSVAAAAQSLSISPSAVSRRLAGFEKMMGGPLFERETNGVKLNSRGVQLLEPIDECMKRFRELCNQAVPSAKSQTDPIRISAPSSIGNGLLIGWITAFERKHPDVVIDLTLTLGPVRMMPHGCDLRISHGLFPCERVITRHLGFMQRMMVASPRYLAEHGVPHSPEDLMHHSLLGGNDLLDGRPLVVHRGKERVVIPYLPRLRLHDHAAARSAALAGAGIAVHAFRYDTLEYVRRGRLVEVLSDWIPDETPVSMLLPVNRPVRAVVQELADFIENKWHTHPELTIHERGPGEW
;
A
#
# COMPACT_ATOMS: atom_id res chain seq x y z
N MET A 1 3.06 41.34 -17.05
CA MET A 1 3.40 40.52 -15.85
C MET A 1 3.86 39.16 -16.38
N ARG A 2 5.18 38.84 -16.38
CA ARG A 2 5.70 37.57 -16.84
C ARG A 2 5.25 36.54 -15.84
N THR A 3 4.37 35.64 -16.22
CA THR A 3 4.02 34.42 -15.48
C THR A 3 5.31 33.59 -15.33
N VAL A 4 5.90 33.66 -14.18
CA VAL A 4 6.96 32.71 -13.83
C VAL A 4 6.26 31.35 -13.76
N ASP A 5 6.77 30.41 -14.51
CA ASP A 5 6.27 29.05 -14.52
C ASP A 5 6.44 28.49 -13.09
N GLU A 6 5.32 28.30 -12.38
CA GLU A 6 5.30 27.89 -10.98
C GLU A 6 5.99 26.53 -10.76
N THR A 7 6.04 25.68 -11.80
CA THR A 7 6.74 24.40 -11.75
C THR A 7 8.24 24.57 -11.53
N GLN A 8 8.84 25.67 -12.02
CA GLN A 8 10.26 25.97 -11.80
C GLN A 8 10.59 26.25 -10.33
N TYR A 9 9.64 26.74 -9.55
CA TYR A 9 9.80 26.91 -8.12
C TYR A 9 9.88 25.56 -7.39
N PHE A 10 9.01 24.63 -7.76
CA PHE A 10 9.02 23.28 -7.20
C PHE A 10 10.28 22.52 -7.55
N GLU A 11 10.75 22.61 -8.81
CA GLU A 11 12.00 21.97 -9.24
C GLU A 11 13.20 22.48 -8.46
N VAL A 12 13.30 23.79 -8.29
CA VAL A 12 14.42 24.39 -7.56
C VAL A 12 14.36 24.05 -6.07
N PHE A 13 13.17 24.05 -5.45
CA PHE A 13 12.97 23.64 -4.06
C PHE A 13 13.41 22.18 -3.86
N LEU A 14 12.93 21.25 -4.69
CA LEU A 14 13.29 19.84 -4.60
C LEU A 14 14.78 19.59 -4.84
N ALA A 15 15.38 20.28 -5.81
CA ALA A 15 16.81 20.17 -6.09
C ALA A 15 17.66 20.67 -4.92
N ALA A 16 17.32 21.82 -4.35
CA ALA A 16 18.00 22.37 -3.18
C ALA A 16 17.84 21.48 -1.92
N ALA A 17 16.65 20.93 -1.72
CA ALA A 17 16.38 20.00 -0.62
C ALA A 17 17.19 18.69 -0.73
N ARG A 18 17.34 18.15 -1.93
CA ARG A 18 18.10 16.90 -2.19
C ARG A 18 19.59 17.09 -2.10
N THR A 19 20.08 18.23 -2.58
CA THR A 19 21.54 18.45 -2.68
C THR A 19 22.14 19.15 -1.46
N GLY A 20 21.33 19.82 -0.66
CA GLY A 20 21.77 20.64 0.47
C GLY A 20 22.60 21.87 0.05
N SER A 21 22.64 22.20 -1.26
CA SER A 21 23.51 23.28 -1.78
C SER A 21 22.88 23.98 -2.98
N VAL A 22 22.86 25.31 -2.93
CA VAL A 22 22.40 26.14 -4.07
C VAL A 22 23.25 25.92 -5.32
N ALA A 23 24.57 25.75 -5.13
CA ALA A 23 25.49 25.50 -6.26
C ALA A 23 25.26 24.11 -6.89
N ALA A 24 25.10 23.08 -6.07
CA ALA A 24 24.82 21.73 -6.57
C ALA A 24 23.42 21.63 -7.20
N ALA A 25 22.41 22.30 -6.66
CA ALA A 25 21.08 22.42 -7.26
C ALA A 25 21.15 23.13 -8.62
N ALA A 26 21.95 24.19 -8.73
CA ALA A 26 22.16 24.92 -9.98
C ALA A 26 22.78 24.02 -11.07
N GLN A 27 23.78 23.23 -10.70
CA GLN A 27 24.42 22.28 -11.58
C GLN A 27 23.42 21.18 -12.05
N SER A 28 22.65 20.61 -11.12
CA SER A 28 21.67 19.56 -11.44
C SER A 28 20.54 20.04 -12.36
N LEU A 29 20.19 21.33 -12.27
CA LEU A 29 19.15 21.94 -13.10
C LEU A 29 19.68 22.67 -14.33
N SER A 30 20.99 22.68 -14.55
CA SER A 30 21.67 23.41 -15.66
C SER A 30 21.31 24.88 -15.73
N ILE A 31 21.21 25.57 -14.58
CA ILE A 31 20.96 27.00 -14.45
C ILE A 31 22.02 27.66 -13.55
N SER A 32 22.04 29.01 -13.52
CA SER A 32 23.01 29.72 -12.66
C SER A 32 22.59 29.66 -11.16
N PRO A 33 23.57 29.68 -10.24
CA PRO A 33 23.29 29.75 -8.79
C PRO A 33 22.45 30.97 -8.40
N SER A 34 22.62 32.09 -9.07
CA SER A 34 21.79 33.30 -8.88
C SER A 34 20.33 33.09 -9.29
N ALA A 35 20.10 32.30 -10.35
CA ALA A 35 18.75 31.93 -10.77
C ALA A 35 18.06 31.02 -9.73
N VAL A 36 18.81 30.02 -9.18
CA VAL A 36 18.32 29.17 -8.08
C VAL A 36 17.94 30.01 -6.88
N SER A 37 18.85 30.89 -6.39
CA SER A 37 18.60 31.73 -5.23
C SER A 37 17.38 32.63 -5.42
N ARG A 38 17.24 33.25 -6.59
CA ARG A 38 16.09 34.10 -6.91
C ARG A 38 14.77 33.32 -6.94
N ARG A 39 14.78 32.12 -7.53
CA ARG A 39 13.59 31.25 -7.57
C ARG A 39 13.22 30.71 -6.20
N LEU A 40 14.20 30.32 -5.38
CA LEU A 40 13.95 29.92 -3.99
C LEU A 40 13.33 31.06 -3.18
N ALA A 41 13.88 32.27 -3.25
CA ALA A 41 13.31 33.43 -2.58
C ALA A 41 11.88 33.74 -3.07
N GLY A 42 11.61 33.60 -4.38
CA GLY A 42 10.26 33.72 -4.94
C GLY A 42 9.31 32.68 -4.39
N PHE A 43 9.76 31.44 -4.29
CA PHE A 43 8.97 30.34 -3.72
C PHE A 43 8.67 30.53 -2.25
N GLU A 44 9.67 30.87 -1.45
CA GLU A 44 9.51 31.19 -0.02
C GLU A 44 8.55 32.34 0.22
N LYS A 45 8.60 33.38 -0.63
CA LYS A 45 7.62 34.48 -0.59
C LYS A 45 6.20 33.98 -0.89
N MET A 46 6.04 33.13 -1.90
CA MET A 46 4.74 32.54 -2.25
C MET A 46 4.19 31.67 -1.11
N MET A 47 5.06 30.93 -0.42
CA MET A 47 4.69 30.09 0.73
C MET A 47 4.54 30.87 2.03
N GLY A 48 4.76 32.19 2.04
CA GLY A 48 4.57 33.06 3.20
C GLY A 48 5.70 33.00 4.24
N GLY A 49 6.91 32.57 3.85
CA GLY A 49 8.09 32.61 4.72
C GLY A 49 9.18 31.61 4.33
N PRO A 50 10.33 31.63 5.04
CA PRO A 50 11.47 30.82 4.72
C PRO A 50 11.16 29.32 4.87
N LEU A 51 11.75 28.52 3.97
CA LEU A 51 11.67 27.06 3.95
C LEU A 51 13.02 26.40 4.19
N PHE A 52 14.11 27.20 4.08
CA PHE A 52 15.49 26.78 4.32
C PHE A 52 16.13 27.59 5.43
N GLU A 53 17.02 26.95 6.15
CA GLU A 53 18.01 27.56 7.04
C GLU A 53 19.37 27.56 6.34
N ARG A 54 20.14 28.63 6.57
CA ARG A 54 21.51 28.71 6.05
C ARG A 54 22.45 27.99 7.01
N GLU A 55 23.22 27.07 6.47
CA GLU A 55 24.33 26.41 7.17
C GLU A 55 25.69 26.91 6.63
N THR A 56 26.78 26.67 7.37
CA THR A 56 28.14 27.09 7.00
C THR A 56 28.54 26.55 5.61
N ASN A 57 28.02 25.37 5.21
CA ASN A 57 28.36 24.69 3.97
C ASN A 57 27.16 24.46 3.03
N GLY A 58 26.04 25.20 3.20
CA GLY A 58 24.89 25.00 2.33
C GLY A 58 23.56 25.48 2.86
N VAL A 59 22.52 24.78 2.51
CA VAL A 59 21.12 25.04 2.91
C VAL A 59 20.47 23.75 3.41
N LYS A 60 19.66 23.84 4.46
CA LYS A 60 18.89 22.75 5.02
C LYS A 60 17.43 23.13 5.17
N LEU A 61 16.53 22.21 4.94
CA LEU A 61 15.11 22.45 5.17
C LEU A 61 14.84 22.75 6.65
N ASN A 62 14.09 23.82 6.93
CA ASN A 62 13.50 24.03 8.25
C ASN A 62 12.24 23.15 8.42
N SER A 63 11.59 23.19 9.58
CA SER A 63 10.40 22.39 9.89
C SER A 63 9.25 22.57 8.88
N ARG A 64 9.05 23.78 8.33
CA ARG A 64 8.04 24.04 7.30
C ARG A 64 8.45 23.45 5.95
N GLY A 65 9.73 23.57 5.58
CA GLY A 65 10.28 22.98 4.37
C GLY A 65 10.15 21.45 4.36
N VAL A 66 10.41 20.80 5.50
CA VAL A 66 10.24 19.35 5.66
C VAL A 66 8.78 18.93 5.45
N GLN A 67 7.81 19.67 5.99
CA GLN A 67 6.38 19.38 5.80
C GLN A 67 5.93 19.52 4.34
N LEU A 68 6.56 20.39 3.55
CA LEU A 68 6.21 20.63 2.15
C LEU A 68 6.94 19.71 1.18
N LEU A 69 8.00 19.00 1.60
CA LEU A 69 8.86 18.21 0.72
C LEU A 69 8.07 17.11 0.00
N GLU A 70 7.39 16.27 0.76
CA GLU A 70 6.64 15.14 0.22
C GLU A 70 5.44 15.58 -0.65
N PRO A 71 4.56 16.52 -0.21
CA PRO A 71 3.47 17.02 -1.03
C PRO A 71 3.93 17.63 -2.36
N ILE A 72 5.05 18.36 -2.38
CA ILE A 72 5.57 18.99 -3.59
C ILE A 72 6.19 17.94 -4.52
N ASP A 73 6.94 16.96 -3.98
CA ASP A 73 7.50 15.87 -4.78
C ASP A 73 6.39 15.04 -5.44
N GLU A 74 5.31 14.75 -4.72
CA GLU A 74 4.14 14.08 -5.25
C GLU A 74 3.43 14.90 -6.33
N CYS A 75 3.26 16.21 -6.11
CA CYS A 75 2.68 17.12 -7.10
C CYS A 75 3.51 17.15 -8.40
N MET A 76 4.83 17.24 -8.28
CA MET A 76 5.73 17.24 -9.44
C MET A 76 5.77 15.90 -10.17
N LYS A 77 5.67 14.79 -9.47
CA LYS A 77 5.50 13.47 -10.10
C LYS A 77 4.24 13.42 -10.93
N ARG A 78 3.12 13.84 -10.35
CA ARG A 78 1.82 13.88 -11.07
C ARG A 78 1.85 14.81 -12.29
N PHE A 79 2.49 15.98 -12.16
CA PHE A 79 2.65 16.91 -13.28
C PHE A 79 3.46 16.29 -14.43
N ARG A 80 4.60 15.64 -14.14
CA ARG A 80 5.40 14.96 -15.16
C ARG A 80 4.64 13.81 -15.83
N GLU A 81 3.87 13.06 -15.07
CA GLU A 81 3.00 12.02 -15.61
C GLU A 81 1.96 12.58 -16.57
N LEU A 82 1.34 13.73 -16.26
CA LEU A 82 0.41 14.42 -17.13
C LEU A 82 1.11 14.92 -18.42
N CYS A 83 2.29 15.51 -18.32
CA CYS A 83 3.07 15.95 -19.48
C CYS A 83 3.45 14.77 -20.38
N ASN A 84 3.85 13.64 -19.82
CA ASN A 84 4.17 12.43 -20.57
C ASN A 84 2.94 11.83 -21.27
N GLN A 85 1.74 12.03 -20.72
CA GLN A 85 0.49 11.59 -21.35
C GLN A 85 0.02 12.53 -22.45
N ALA A 86 0.35 13.82 -22.35
CA ALA A 86 -0.03 14.84 -23.34
C ALA A 86 0.79 14.75 -24.65
N VAL A 87 1.97 14.11 -24.61
CA VAL A 87 2.72 13.79 -25.83
C VAL A 87 2.09 12.53 -26.43
N PRO A 88 1.52 12.60 -27.66
CA PRO A 88 1.06 11.40 -28.33
C PRO A 88 2.30 10.56 -28.71
N SER A 89 2.81 9.79 -27.78
CA SER A 89 3.68 8.68 -28.14
C SER A 89 2.83 7.75 -28.98
N ALA A 90 3.27 7.42 -30.18
CA ALA A 90 2.74 6.30 -30.93
C ALA A 90 2.83 5.11 -29.97
N LYS A 91 1.68 4.73 -29.35
CA LYS A 91 1.62 3.70 -28.33
C LYS A 91 2.15 2.41 -28.94
N SER A 92 3.40 2.14 -28.65
CA SER A 92 4.01 0.85 -28.89
C SER A 92 3.13 -0.20 -28.19
N GLN A 93 2.95 -1.37 -28.78
CA GLN A 93 2.33 -2.54 -28.15
C GLN A 93 3.04 -2.94 -26.84
N THR A 94 4.14 -2.29 -26.50
CA THR A 94 5.05 -2.56 -25.38
C THR A 94 4.85 -1.65 -24.16
N ASP A 95 3.82 -0.79 -24.10
CA ASP A 95 3.56 -0.02 -22.88
C ASP A 95 3.26 -0.97 -21.70
N PRO A 96 3.97 -0.87 -20.57
CA PRO A 96 3.76 -1.78 -19.45
C PRO A 96 2.34 -1.71 -18.91
N ILE A 97 1.82 -2.84 -18.45
CA ILE A 97 0.60 -2.87 -17.64
C ILE A 97 0.98 -2.47 -16.22
N ARG A 98 0.48 -1.33 -15.76
CA ARG A 98 0.76 -0.81 -14.42
C ARG A 98 -0.29 -1.33 -13.44
N ILE A 99 0.18 -2.13 -12.49
CA ILE A 99 -0.64 -2.73 -11.44
C ILE A 99 -0.25 -2.13 -10.09
N SER A 100 -1.24 -1.82 -9.26
CA SER A 100 -1.02 -1.46 -7.86
C SER A 100 -1.76 -2.45 -6.95
N ALA A 101 -1.09 -2.97 -5.93
CA ALA A 101 -1.69 -3.91 -5.00
C ALA A 101 -1.11 -3.77 -3.58
N PRO A 102 -1.84 -4.19 -2.52
CA PRO A 102 -1.25 -4.34 -1.20
C PRO A 102 -0.11 -5.37 -1.21
N SER A 103 0.94 -5.13 -0.41
CA SER A 103 2.10 -6.03 -0.30
C SER A 103 1.70 -7.46 0.07
N SER A 104 0.70 -7.61 0.93
CA SER A 104 0.15 -8.91 1.30
C SER A 104 -0.34 -9.69 0.08
N ILE A 105 -1.18 -9.10 -0.76
CA ILE A 105 -1.73 -9.76 -1.97
C ILE A 105 -0.63 -9.91 -3.03
N GLY A 106 0.20 -8.88 -3.21
CA GLY A 106 1.26 -8.87 -4.21
C GLY A 106 2.25 -10.01 -4.02
N ASN A 107 2.87 -10.09 -2.84
CA ASN A 107 3.90 -11.09 -2.54
C ASN A 107 3.33 -12.52 -2.46
N GLY A 108 2.14 -12.68 -1.91
CA GLY A 108 1.58 -14.00 -1.65
C GLY A 108 0.84 -14.63 -2.83
N LEU A 109 0.24 -13.82 -3.70
CA LEU A 109 -0.66 -14.29 -4.76
C LEU A 109 -0.28 -13.76 -6.14
N LEU A 110 -0.23 -12.41 -6.29
CA LEU A 110 -0.13 -11.80 -7.63
C LEU A 110 1.17 -12.14 -8.35
N ILE A 111 2.31 -12.18 -7.69
CA ILE A 111 3.59 -12.50 -8.35
C ILE A 111 3.50 -13.86 -9.04
N GLY A 112 2.97 -14.88 -8.35
CA GLY A 112 2.80 -16.20 -8.95
C GLY A 112 1.79 -16.21 -10.13
N TRP A 113 0.70 -15.45 -10.00
CA TRP A 113 -0.32 -15.35 -11.04
C TRP A 113 0.18 -14.56 -12.25
N ILE A 114 0.87 -13.43 -12.02
CA ILE A 114 1.50 -12.63 -13.07
C ILE A 114 2.50 -13.46 -13.85
N THR A 115 3.39 -14.19 -13.16
CA THR A 115 4.35 -15.09 -13.81
C THR A 115 3.67 -16.15 -14.67
N ALA A 116 2.51 -16.66 -14.23
CA ALA A 116 1.73 -17.60 -15.05
C ALA A 116 1.04 -16.94 -16.25
N PHE A 117 0.65 -15.66 -16.13
CA PHE A 117 0.09 -14.86 -17.22
C PHE A 117 1.15 -14.53 -18.29
N GLU A 118 2.33 -14.05 -17.86
CA GLU A 118 3.46 -13.70 -18.74
C GLU A 118 3.90 -14.87 -19.64
N ARG A 119 3.80 -16.11 -19.16
CA ARG A 119 4.09 -17.30 -20.00
C ARG A 119 3.17 -17.43 -21.21
N LYS A 120 1.96 -16.88 -21.14
CA LYS A 120 0.99 -16.88 -22.26
C LYS A 120 1.06 -15.59 -23.08
N HIS A 121 1.66 -14.55 -22.54
CA HIS A 121 1.77 -13.22 -23.13
C HIS A 121 3.22 -12.73 -23.06
N PRO A 122 4.18 -13.34 -23.77
CA PRO A 122 5.62 -13.06 -23.63
C PRO A 122 6.02 -11.64 -24.02
N ASP A 123 5.19 -10.94 -24.79
CA ASP A 123 5.44 -9.55 -25.23
C ASP A 123 4.89 -8.51 -24.24
N VAL A 124 4.25 -8.94 -23.15
CA VAL A 124 3.66 -8.04 -22.16
C VAL A 124 4.69 -7.71 -21.09
N VAL A 125 4.85 -6.42 -20.80
CA VAL A 125 5.62 -5.94 -19.66
C VAL A 125 4.66 -5.56 -18.56
N ILE A 126 4.89 -6.02 -17.33
CA ILE A 126 4.07 -5.71 -16.16
C ILE A 126 4.91 -4.90 -15.14
N ASP A 127 4.39 -3.74 -14.76
CA ASP A 127 4.95 -2.89 -13.70
C ASP A 127 4.06 -3.01 -12.46
N LEU A 128 4.54 -3.76 -11.45
CA LEU A 128 3.82 -4.03 -10.22
C LEU A 128 4.34 -3.17 -9.08
N THR A 129 3.51 -2.23 -8.64
CA THR A 129 3.78 -1.42 -7.45
C THR A 129 3.05 -1.99 -6.24
N LEU A 130 3.82 -2.36 -5.20
CA LEU A 130 3.27 -2.83 -3.92
C LEU A 130 3.14 -1.67 -2.94
N THR A 131 1.97 -1.57 -2.29
CA THR A 131 1.66 -0.50 -1.34
C THR A 131 1.51 -1.05 0.07
N LEU A 132 1.97 -0.26 1.05
CA LEU A 132 1.69 -0.49 2.47
C LEU A 132 0.51 0.40 2.88
N GLY A 133 -0.46 -0.20 3.58
CA GLY A 133 -1.62 0.52 4.10
C GLY A 133 -2.75 0.81 3.11
N PRO A 134 -3.85 1.39 3.61
CA PRO A 134 -5.04 1.64 2.82
C PRO A 134 -4.81 2.80 1.86
N VAL A 135 -4.78 2.53 0.57
CA VAL A 135 -4.81 3.56 -0.47
C VAL A 135 -6.25 3.71 -0.96
N ARG A 136 -6.86 4.85 -0.70
CA ARG A 136 -8.29 5.11 -0.99
C ARG A 136 -8.59 5.47 -2.43
N MET A 137 -7.57 5.72 -3.26
CA MET A 137 -7.75 6.17 -4.64
C MET A 137 -6.93 5.31 -5.60
N MET A 138 -7.40 5.20 -6.84
CA MET A 138 -6.62 4.57 -7.91
C MET A 138 -5.41 5.48 -8.23
N PRO A 139 -4.16 4.98 -8.19
CA PRO A 139 -2.99 5.78 -8.55
C PRO A 139 -3.10 6.27 -10.00
N HIS A 140 -2.60 7.47 -10.26
CA HIS A 140 -2.59 8.01 -11.62
C HIS A 140 -1.76 7.11 -12.54
N GLY A 141 -2.25 6.85 -13.73
CA GLY A 141 -1.56 5.98 -14.71
C GLY A 141 -1.67 4.48 -14.43
N CYS A 142 -2.26 4.06 -13.32
CA CYS A 142 -2.48 2.65 -13.00
C CYS A 142 -3.56 2.05 -13.89
N ASP A 143 -3.31 0.88 -14.47
CA ASP A 143 -4.25 0.18 -15.35
C ASP A 143 -5.18 -0.75 -14.57
N LEU A 144 -4.68 -1.36 -13.51
CA LEU A 144 -5.41 -2.26 -12.65
C LEU A 144 -4.94 -2.09 -11.19
N ARG A 145 -5.87 -1.97 -10.27
CA ARG A 145 -5.56 -1.94 -8.85
C ARG A 145 -6.30 -3.02 -8.11
N ILE A 146 -5.61 -3.72 -7.21
CA ILE A 146 -6.23 -4.55 -6.19
C ILE A 146 -6.19 -3.80 -4.87
N SER A 147 -7.25 -3.87 -4.09
CA SER A 147 -7.36 -3.13 -2.84
C SER A 147 -8.15 -3.90 -1.80
N HIS A 148 -7.77 -3.74 -0.54
CA HIS A 148 -8.61 -4.16 0.58
C HIS A 148 -9.80 -3.21 0.72
N GLY A 149 -10.98 -3.76 0.94
CA GLY A 149 -12.21 -3.00 1.14
C GLY A 149 -13.13 -2.98 -0.07
N LEU A 150 -14.31 -2.43 0.16
CA LEU A 150 -15.29 -2.14 -0.88
C LEU A 150 -15.18 -0.66 -1.22
N PHE A 151 -15.12 -0.36 -2.50
CA PHE A 151 -14.97 1.01 -3.00
C PHE A 151 -16.13 1.37 -3.93
N PRO A 152 -17.27 1.83 -3.39
CA PRO A 152 -18.28 2.46 -4.22
C PRO A 152 -17.71 3.81 -4.69
N CYS A 153 -17.20 3.86 -5.91
CA CYS A 153 -16.67 5.10 -6.50
C CYS A 153 -17.12 5.21 -7.95
N GLU A 154 -17.77 6.31 -8.29
CA GLU A 154 -18.26 6.59 -9.65
C GLU A 154 -17.13 6.74 -10.70
N ARG A 155 -15.88 6.86 -10.26
CA ARG A 155 -14.72 7.09 -11.13
C ARG A 155 -13.90 5.84 -11.45
N VAL A 156 -14.32 4.67 -10.98
CA VAL A 156 -13.68 3.39 -11.24
C VAL A 156 -14.72 2.30 -11.48
N ILE A 157 -14.38 1.34 -12.33
CA ILE A 157 -15.11 0.08 -12.43
C ILE A 157 -14.60 -0.80 -11.30
N THR A 158 -15.49 -1.17 -10.39
CA THR A 158 -15.16 -2.03 -9.26
C THR A 158 -15.66 -3.45 -9.52
N ARG A 159 -14.75 -4.43 -9.42
CA ARG A 159 -15.08 -5.85 -9.38
C ARG A 159 -14.78 -6.37 -7.99
N HIS A 160 -15.78 -6.89 -7.32
CA HIS A 160 -15.58 -7.56 -6.03
C HIS A 160 -15.01 -8.94 -6.26
N LEU A 161 -13.79 -9.20 -5.76
CA LEU A 161 -13.13 -10.49 -5.91
C LEU A 161 -13.57 -11.52 -4.88
N GLY A 162 -13.96 -11.08 -3.69
CA GLY A 162 -14.31 -11.92 -2.56
C GLY A 162 -13.64 -11.47 -1.27
N PHE A 163 -13.29 -12.43 -0.42
CA PHE A 163 -12.75 -12.16 0.92
C PHE A 163 -11.46 -12.94 1.17
N MET A 164 -10.58 -12.36 1.96
CA MET A 164 -9.44 -13.04 2.55
C MET A 164 -9.76 -13.43 3.98
N GLN A 165 -9.71 -14.73 4.25
CA GLN A 165 -9.85 -15.27 5.59
C GLN A 165 -8.64 -14.92 6.44
N ARG A 166 -8.90 -14.64 7.71
CA ARG A 166 -7.89 -14.38 8.72
C ARG A 166 -7.84 -15.52 9.73
N MET A 167 -6.69 -15.63 10.40
CA MET A 167 -6.47 -16.57 11.49
C MET A 167 -5.59 -15.93 12.57
N MET A 168 -5.63 -16.47 13.77
CA MET A 168 -4.78 -16.08 14.87
C MET A 168 -3.69 -17.13 15.07
N VAL A 169 -2.43 -16.71 15.11
CA VAL A 169 -1.29 -17.65 15.18
C VAL A 169 -0.20 -17.15 16.11
N ALA A 170 0.47 -18.09 16.77
CA ALA A 170 1.66 -17.85 17.58
C ALA A 170 2.70 -18.94 17.35
N SER A 171 3.97 -18.70 17.69
CA SER A 171 4.97 -19.77 17.68
C SER A 171 4.78 -20.72 18.86
N PRO A 172 5.14 -22.03 18.72
CA PRO A 172 5.13 -22.99 19.82
C PRO A 172 5.92 -22.50 21.03
N ARG A 173 7.05 -21.85 20.78
CA ARG A 173 7.89 -21.28 21.84
C ARG A 173 7.14 -20.23 22.66
N TYR A 174 6.47 -19.28 22.01
CA TYR A 174 5.70 -18.25 22.70
C TYR A 174 4.61 -18.87 23.58
N LEU A 175 3.87 -19.85 23.04
CA LEU A 175 2.80 -20.51 23.77
C LEU A 175 3.32 -21.34 24.95
N ALA A 176 4.50 -21.95 24.85
CA ALA A 176 5.13 -22.66 25.96
C ALA A 176 5.55 -21.73 27.12
N GLU A 177 5.96 -20.49 26.78
CA GLU A 177 6.41 -19.49 27.77
C GLU A 177 5.23 -18.72 28.41
N HIS A 178 4.12 -18.50 27.65
CA HIS A 178 3.02 -17.61 28.06
C HIS A 178 1.66 -18.27 28.21
N GLY A 179 1.57 -19.58 27.92
CA GLY A 179 0.31 -20.32 27.89
C GLY A 179 -0.42 -20.23 26.55
N VAL A 180 -1.42 -21.10 26.39
CA VAL A 180 -2.31 -21.13 25.22
C VAL A 180 -3.61 -20.44 25.61
N PRO A 181 -4.09 -19.43 24.86
CA PRO A 181 -5.40 -18.84 25.13
C PRO A 181 -6.52 -19.84 24.84
N HIS A 182 -7.49 -19.97 25.75
CA HIS A 182 -8.65 -20.85 25.63
C HIS A 182 -9.94 -20.09 25.33
N SER A 183 -9.96 -18.78 25.56
CA SER A 183 -11.07 -17.88 25.26
C SER A 183 -10.57 -16.59 24.60
N PRO A 184 -11.44 -15.84 23.89
CA PRO A 184 -11.07 -14.53 23.35
C PRO A 184 -10.59 -13.55 24.43
N GLU A 185 -11.13 -13.62 25.63
CA GLU A 185 -10.77 -12.76 26.76
C GLU A 185 -9.32 -13.00 27.22
N ASP A 186 -8.82 -14.22 27.08
CA ASP A 186 -7.43 -14.56 27.45
C ASP A 186 -6.42 -13.80 26.60
N LEU A 187 -6.80 -13.37 25.39
CA LEU A 187 -5.95 -12.55 24.51
C LEU A 187 -5.51 -11.24 25.16
N MET A 188 -6.27 -10.72 26.12
CA MET A 188 -5.91 -9.51 26.87
C MET A 188 -4.63 -9.71 27.73
N HIS A 189 -4.26 -10.93 28.03
CA HIS A 189 -3.07 -11.30 28.80
C HIS A 189 -1.87 -11.65 27.90
N HIS A 190 -2.05 -11.62 26.58
CA HIS A 190 -1.03 -11.92 25.60
C HIS A 190 -0.49 -10.67 24.89
N SER A 191 0.73 -10.78 24.35
CA SER A 191 1.26 -9.80 23.42
C SER A 191 0.59 -9.99 22.06
N LEU A 192 -0.27 -9.06 21.65
CA LEU A 192 -0.95 -9.13 20.37
C LEU A 192 -0.17 -8.36 19.31
N LEU A 193 -0.04 -8.98 18.14
CA LEU A 193 0.66 -8.44 16.97
C LEU A 193 -0.37 -8.22 15.87
N GLY A 194 -0.47 -7.01 15.35
CA GLY A 194 -1.43 -6.71 14.31
C GLY A 194 -0.86 -5.86 13.18
N GLY A 195 -1.53 -5.90 12.04
CA GLY A 195 -1.25 -5.07 10.89
C GLY A 195 -1.99 -3.72 10.92
N ASN A 196 -2.01 -3.04 9.77
CA ASN A 196 -2.55 -1.68 9.62
C ASN A 196 -3.99 -1.48 10.11
N ASP A 197 -4.83 -2.49 10.00
CA ASP A 197 -6.25 -2.39 10.38
C ASP A 197 -6.45 -2.08 11.87
N LEU A 198 -5.44 -2.40 12.70
CA LEU A 198 -5.48 -2.17 14.14
C LEU A 198 -4.80 -0.87 14.56
N LEU A 199 -4.08 -0.21 13.66
CA LEU A 199 -3.38 1.05 13.96
C LEU A 199 -4.35 2.23 14.08
N ASP A 200 -5.54 2.13 13.47
CA ASP A 200 -6.61 3.12 13.57
C ASP A 200 -7.39 3.03 14.90
N GLY A 201 -6.89 2.24 15.88
CA GLY A 201 -7.53 2.06 17.18
C GLY A 201 -8.79 1.20 17.14
N ARG A 202 -9.01 0.44 16.07
CA ARG A 202 -10.16 -0.48 15.98
C ARG A 202 -9.93 -1.68 16.89
N PRO A 203 -10.93 -2.11 17.64
CA PRO A 203 -10.83 -3.31 18.46
C PRO A 203 -10.69 -4.56 17.57
N LEU A 204 -10.06 -5.59 18.09
CA LEU A 204 -10.11 -6.92 17.49
C LEU A 204 -11.53 -7.49 17.67
N VAL A 205 -12.15 -7.86 16.57
CA VAL A 205 -13.46 -8.51 16.57
C VAL A 205 -13.29 -9.95 16.09
N VAL A 206 -13.80 -10.89 16.85
CA VAL A 206 -13.80 -12.32 16.52
C VAL A 206 -15.21 -12.90 16.61
N HIS A 207 -15.49 -13.89 15.78
CA HIS A 207 -16.80 -14.52 15.67
C HIS A 207 -16.70 -16.03 15.84
N ARG A 208 -17.71 -16.63 16.49
CA ARG A 208 -17.95 -18.07 16.55
C ARG A 208 -19.43 -18.33 16.29
N GLY A 209 -19.80 -18.69 15.08
CA GLY A 209 -21.19 -18.75 14.65
C GLY A 209 -21.90 -17.39 14.79
N LYS A 210 -22.88 -17.29 15.69
CA LYS A 210 -23.59 -16.03 15.98
C LYS A 210 -22.97 -15.22 17.12
N GLU A 211 -22.04 -15.80 17.82
CA GLU A 211 -21.33 -15.11 18.91
C GLU A 211 -20.34 -14.12 18.31
N ARG A 212 -20.27 -12.94 18.90
CA ARG A 212 -19.34 -11.88 18.53
C ARG A 212 -18.68 -11.31 19.77
N VAL A 213 -17.36 -11.36 19.82
CA VAL A 213 -16.57 -10.80 20.93
C VAL A 213 -15.70 -9.66 20.41
N VAL A 214 -15.70 -8.56 21.15
CA VAL A 214 -14.90 -7.36 20.86
C VAL A 214 -13.81 -7.26 21.90
N ILE A 215 -12.56 -7.37 21.49
CA ILE A 215 -11.40 -7.36 22.37
C ILE A 215 -10.72 -6.00 22.24
N PRO A 216 -10.61 -5.24 23.35
CA PRO A 216 -9.81 -4.02 23.37
C PRO A 216 -8.36 -4.37 23.03
N TYR A 217 -7.78 -3.67 22.07
CA TYR A 217 -6.47 -4.03 21.57
C TYR A 217 -5.49 -2.85 21.65
N LEU A 218 -4.40 -3.06 22.37
CA LEU A 218 -3.27 -2.14 22.42
C LEU A 218 -1.98 -2.92 22.10
N PRO A 219 -1.51 -2.86 20.86
CA PRO A 219 -0.33 -3.60 20.46
C PRO A 219 0.93 -3.03 21.12
N ARG A 220 1.76 -3.88 21.73
CA ARG A 220 3.10 -3.50 22.20
C ARG A 220 4.05 -3.26 21.03
N LEU A 221 3.88 -4.03 19.94
CA LEU A 221 4.61 -3.88 18.68
C LEU A 221 3.62 -3.52 17.57
N ARG A 222 3.72 -2.31 17.07
CA ARG A 222 2.90 -1.82 15.96
C ARG A 222 3.58 -2.13 14.65
N LEU A 223 2.91 -2.88 13.81
CA LEU A 223 3.40 -3.32 12.52
C LEU A 223 2.43 -2.85 11.44
N HIS A 224 2.97 -2.34 10.34
CA HIS A 224 2.17 -1.79 9.24
C HIS A 224 1.92 -2.81 8.12
N ASP A 225 2.39 -4.06 8.32
CA ASP A 225 2.32 -5.12 7.33
C ASP A 225 1.98 -6.45 7.99
N HIS A 226 1.09 -7.23 7.36
CA HIS A 226 0.65 -8.53 7.89
C HIS A 226 1.77 -9.58 7.86
N ALA A 227 2.65 -9.52 6.85
CA ALA A 227 3.80 -10.43 6.79
C ALA A 227 4.80 -10.11 7.91
N ALA A 228 4.96 -8.84 8.27
CA ALA A 228 5.78 -8.44 9.41
C ALA A 228 5.17 -8.95 10.74
N ALA A 229 3.84 -8.89 10.91
CA ALA A 229 3.17 -9.44 12.09
C ALA A 229 3.36 -10.96 12.19
N ARG A 230 3.22 -11.68 11.09
CA ARG A 230 3.52 -13.12 11.02
C ARG A 230 4.98 -13.42 11.34
N SER A 231 5.92 -12.64 10.81
CA SER A 231 7.35 -12.79 11.09
C SER A 231 7.68 -12.56 12.57
N ALA A 232 7.03 -11.58 13.20
CA ALA A 232 7.15 -11.34 14.63
C ALA A 232 6.59 -12.50 15.47
N ALA A 233 5.46 -13.09 15.06
CA ALA A 233 4.91 -14.28 15.69
C ALA A 233 5.87 -15.49 15.58
N LEU A 234 6.49 -15.71 14.40
CA LEU A 234 7.52 -16.72 14.18
C LEU A 234 8.74 -16.51 15.08
N ALA A 235 9.11 -15.27 15.35
CA ALA A 235 10.19 -14.90 16.26
C ALA A 235 9.81 -15.04 17.77
N GLY A 236 8.55 -15.37 18.09
CA GLY A 236 8.09 -15.53 19.46
C GLY A 236 7.69 -14.23 20.16
N ALA A 237 7.38 -13.17 19.42
CA ALA A 237 7.03 -11.87 19.98
C ALA A 237 5.58 -11.79 20.51
N GLY A 238 4.70 -12.71 20.10
CA GLY A 238 3.29 -12.69 20.49
C GLY A 238 2.38 -13.48 19.55
N ILE A 239 1.08 -13.17 19.62
CA ILE A 239 0.02 -13.74 18.79
C ILE A 239 -0.27 -12.77 17.64
N ALA A 240 -0.06 -13.19 16.40
CA ALA A 240 -0.52 -12.44 15.23
C ALA A 240 -2.03 -12.69 15.05
N VAL A 241 -2.83 -11.65 15.31
CA VAL A 241 -4.30 -11.77 15.38
C VAL A 241 -5.02 -11.55 14.05
N HIS A 242 -4.32 -11.08 13.03
CA HIS A 242 -4.87 -10.83 11.69
C HIS A 242 -3.97 -11.42 10.58
N ALA A 243 -3.40 -12.59 10.82
CA ALA A 243 -2.64 -13.29 9.79
C ALA A 243 -3.59 -13.77 8.67
N PHE A 244 -3.22 -13.56 7.42
CA PHE A 244 -4.00 -14.10 6.30
C PHE A 244 -3.78 -15.60 6.17
N ARG A 245 -4.87 -16.35 6.05
CA ARG A 245 -4.84 -17.81 6.02
C ARG A 245 -4.03 -18.34 4.83
N TYR A 246 -4.23 -17.78 3.65
CA TYR A 246 -3.62 -18.25 2.39
C TYR A 246 -2.07 -18.26 2.41
N ASP A 247 -1.42 -17.36 3.16
CA ASP A 247 0.04 -17.25 3.22
C ASP A 247 0.64 -17.70 4.57
N THR A 248 -0.22 -18.05 5.53
CA THR A 248 0.18 -18.44 6.89
C THR A 248 0.02 -19.93 7.14
N LEU A 249 -0.94 -20.59 6.48
CA LEU A 249 -1.30 -21.98 6.70
C LEU A 249 -0.12 -22.95 6.53
N GLU A 250 0.81 -22.66 5.61
CA GLU A 250 1.99 -23.48 5.40
C GLU A 250 2.94 -23.47 6.61
N TYR A 251 3.04 -22.38 7.33
CA TYR A 251 3.82 -22.31 8.58
C TYR A 251 3.16 -23.11 9.69
N VAL A 252 1.83 -23.19 9.71
CA VAL A 252 1.07 -24.01 10.64
C VAL A 252 1.27 -25.50 10.29
N ARG A 253 1.14 -25.88 9.01
CA ARG A 253 1.36 -27.26 8.55
C ARG A 253 2.77 -27.75 8.88
N ARG A 254 3.77 -26.88 8.84
CA ARG A 254 5.16 -27.19 9.20
C ARG A 254 5.46 -27.10 10.70
N GLY A 255 4.45 -26.84 11.53
CA GLY A 255 4.62 -26.74 13.00
C GLY A 255 5.43 -25.53 13.46
N ARG A 256 5.70 -24.54 12.58
CA ARG A 256 6.41 -23.32 12.93
C ARG A 256 5.51 -22.29 13.61
N LEU A 257 4.23 -22.35 13.33
CA LEU A 257 3.16 -21.61 13.99
C LEU A 257 2.08 -22.58 14.44
N VAL A 258 1.34 -22.18 15.47
CA VAL A 258 0.15 -22.87 15.97
C VAL A 258 -1.02 -21.92 15.81
N GLU A 259 -2.11 -22.39 15.24
CA GLU A 259 -3.38 -21.65 15.22
C GLU A 259 -3.97 -21.66 16.62
N VAL A 260 -4.30 -20.50 17.16
CA VAL A 260 -4.93 -20.34 18.46
C VAL A 260 -6.37 -19.90 18.28
N LEU A 261 -7.26 -20.37 19.19
CA LEU A 261 -8.68 -20.06 19.14
C LEU A 261 -9.29 -20.33 17.74
N SER A 262 -9.00 -21.48 17.15
CA SER A 262 -9.41 -21.82 15.77
C SER A 262 -10.91 -21.74 15.50
N ASP A 263 -11.74 -21.84 16.55
CA ASP A 263 -13.21 -21.68 16.46
C ASP A 263 -13.65 -20.20 16.43
N TRP A 264 -12.72 -19.29 16.73
CA TRP A 264 -12.96 -17.85 16.75
C TRP A 264 -12.28 -17.16 15.57
N ILE A 265 -13.06 -16.79 14.58
CA ILE A 265 -12.56 -16.25 13.32
C ILE A 265 -12.55 -14.72 13.38
N PRO A 266 -11.42 -14.06 13.14
CA PRO A 266 -11.38 -12.61 12.97
C PRO A 266 -12.16 -12.17 11.73
N ASP A 267 -12.65 -10.92 11.74
CA ASP A 267 -13.35 -10.34 10.58
C ASP A 267 -12.57 -10.56 9.29
N GLU A 268 -13.25 -11.05 8.26
CA GLU A 268 -12.67 -11.22 6.92
C GLU A 268 -12.35 -9.87 6.27
N THR A 269 -11.42 -9.89 5.33
CA THR A 269 -11.05 -8.70 4.59
C THR A 269 -11.65 -8.78 3.18
N PRO A 270 -12.62 -7.92 2.83
CA PRO A 270 -13.10 -7.84 1.46
C PRO A 270 -12.00 -7.33 0.53
N VAL A 271 -11.98 -7.83 -0.69
CA VAL A 271 -11.01 -7.44 -1.71
C VAL A 271 -11.72 -7.09 -3.00
N SER A 272 -11.32 -5.96 -3.57
CA SER A 272 -11.86 -5.46 -4.82
C SER A 272 -10.75 -5.21 -5.83
N MET A 273 -11.06 -5.42 -7.10
CA MET A 273 -10.26 -5.03 -8.24
C MET A 273 -10.87 -3.78 -8.88
N LEU A 274 -10.05 -2.79 -9.12
CA LEU A 274 -10.45 -1.49 -9.65
C LEU A 274 -9.83 -1.27 -11.02
N LEU A 275 -10.62 -0.84 -11.99
CA LEU A 275 -10.22 -0.46 -13.33
C LEU A 275 -10.63 1.00 -13.62
N PRO A 276 -9.87 1.74 -14.44
CA PRO A 276 -10.20 3.13 -14.75
C PRO A 276 -11.44 3.22 -15.63
N VAL A 277 -12.33 4.19 -15.32
CA VAL A 277 -13.54 4.50 -16.13
C VAL A 277 -13.24 5.57 -17.18
N ASN A 278 -12.26 6.44 -16.92
CA ASN A 278 -12.00 7.66 -17.71
C ASN A 278 -11.16 7.42 -18.97
N ARG A 279 -10.81 6.17 -19.27
CA ARG A 279 -10.08 5.77 -20.49
C ARG A 279 -10.46 4.37 -20.92
N PRO A 280 -10.37 4.04 -22.22
CA PRO A 280 -10.56 2.66 -22.67
C PRO A 280 -9.54 1.73 -22.02
N VAL A 281 -10.02 0.61 -21.49
CA VAL A 281 -9.15 -0.45 -20.95
C VAL A 281 -8.61 -1.27 -22.12
N ARG A 282 -7.29 -1.45 -22.19
CA ARG A 282 -6.64 -2.26 -23.22
C ARG A 282 -7.13 -3.72 -23.12
N ALA A 283 -7.28 -4.41 -24.24
CA ALA A 283 -7.75 -5.81 -24.28
C ALA A 283 -6.89 -6.72 -23.37
N VAL A 284 -5.57 -6.58 -23.42
CA VAL A 284 -4.64 -7.37 -22.59
C VAL A 284 -4.78 -7.07 -21.08
N VAL A 285 -5.17 -5.85 -20.70
CA VAL A 285 -5.46 -5.51 -19.29
C VAL A 285 -6.77 -6.17 -18.85
N GLN A 286 -7.77 -6.23 -19.75
CA GLN A 286 -9.02 -6.92 -19.49
C GLN A 286 -8.79 -8.43 -19.32
N GLU A 287 -7.99 -9.05 -20.20
CA GLU A 287 -7.60 -10.46 -20.09
C GLU A 287 -6.86 -10.77 -18.78
N LEU A 288 -5.95 -9.86 -18.37
CA LEU A 288 -5.26 -9.99 -17.09
C LEU A 288 -6.23 -9.87 -15.91
N ALA A 289 -7.17 -8.94 -15.97
CA ALA A 289 -8.20 -8.77 -14.94
C ALA A 289 -9.07 -10.02 -14.80
N ASP A 290 -9.55 -10.56 -15.91
CA ASP A 290 -10.35 -11.80 -15.94
C ASP A 290 -9.53 -13.02 -15.46
N PHE A 291 -8.24 -13.07 -15.81
CA PHE A 291 -7.33 -14.10 -15.33
C PHE A 291 -7.12 -14.04 -13.81
N ILE A 292 -6.90 -12.85 -13.25
CA ILE A 292 -6.74 -12.64 -11.81
C ILE A 292 -8.03 -13.02 -11.08
N GLU A 293 -9.19 -12.59 -11.57
CA GLU A 293 -10.50 -12.91 -11.01
C GLU A 293 -10.73 -14.42 -10.98
N ASN A 294 -10.44 -15.13 -12.08
CA ASN A 294 -10.54 -16.59 -12.13
C ASN A 294 -9.58 -17.27 -11.14
N LYS A 295 -8.33 -16.80 -11.06
CA LYS A 295 -7.35 -17.31 -10.08
C LYS A 295 -7.81 -17.11 -8.66
N TRP A 296 -8.45 -15.97 -8.37
CA TRP A 296 -9.04 -15.69 -7.06
C TRP A 296 -10.15 -16.70 -6.73
N HIS A 297 -11.10 -16.86 -7.64
CA HIS A 297 -12.26 -17.73 -7.46
C HIS A 297 -11.92 -19.23 -7.38
N THR A 298 -10.80 -19.62 -7.92
CA THR A 298 -10.32 -21.02 -7.87
C THR A 298 -9.32 -21.31 -6.76
N HIS A 299 -8.96 -20.29 -5.97
CA HIS A 299 -7.98 -20.47 -4.89
C HIS A 299 -8.63 -21.08 -3.64
N PRO A 300 -8.09 -22.17 -3.06
CA PRO A 300 -8.75 -22.93 -1.99
C PRO A 300 -8.89 -22.17 -0.67
N GLU A 301 -8.04 -21.18 -0.43
CA GLU A 301 -8.02 -20.39 0.81
C GLU A 301 -8.60 -18.98 0.66
N LEU A 302 -9.25 -18.70 -0.47
CA LEU A 302 -9.97 -17.44 -0.71
C LEU A 302 -11.45 -17.75 -0.85
N THR A 303 -12.29 -16.92 -0.25
CA THR A 303 -13.74 -17.15 -0.22
C THR A 303 -14.48 -16.19 -1.12
N ILE A 304 -15.54 -16.71 -1.75
CA ILE A 304 -16.54 -15.95 -2.46
C ILE A 304 -17.83 -16.08 -1.64
N HIS A 305 -18.17 -15.04 -0.88
CA HIS A 305 -19.49 -14.96 -0.27
C HIS A 305 -20.34 -13.99 -1.06
N GLU A 306 -21.49 -14.42 -1.52
CA GLU A 306 -22.56 -13.54 -1.94
C GLU A 306 -23.24 -12.97 -0.69
N ARG A 307 -22.59 -12.02 -0.02
CA ARG A 307 -23.29 -11.18 0.97
C ARG A 307 -23.96 -10.04 0.23
N GLY A 308 -25.23 -9.81 0.52
CA GLY A 308 -26.01 -8.73 -0.07
C GLY A 308 -25.43 -7.34 0.25
N PRO A 309 -25.70 -6.33 -0.58
CA PRO A 309 -25.32 -4.96 -0.30
C PRO A 309 -26.02 -4.48 0.99
N GLY A 310 -25.29 -4.28 2.07
CA GLY A 310 -25.78 -3.77 3.35
C GLY A 310 -25.47 -4.62 4.59
N GLU A 311 -24.82 -5.76 4.44
CA GLU A 311 -24.42 -6.64 5.56
C GLU A 311 -22.97 -6.38 6.07
N TRP A 312 -22.52 -5.11 6.01
CA TRP A 312 -21.17 -4.67 6.41
C TRP A 312 -21.15 -3.92 7.72
#